data_48408598580daaeab52178b48afb4812
#
_entry.id   48408598580daaeab52178b48afb4812
#
_cell.length_a   1.000
_cell.length_b   1.000
_cell.length_c   1.000
_cell.angle_alpha   90.00
_cell.angle_beta   90.00
_cell.angle_gamma   90.00
#
_symmetry.space_group_name_H-M   'P 1'
#
loop_
_entity.id
_entity.type
_entity.pdbx_description
1 polymer ?
#
loop_
_entity_poly.entity_id
_entity_poly.type
_entity_poly.pdbx_seq_one_letter_code
_entity_poly.pdbx_strand_id
1 'polypeptide(L)'
;LRLLMLSAACAQQGYAQQEGKTMKASTTYLYLLRKTPFFAGLDTEQLRWTIGHSREWEAQAGTVVASCSAADKSDDFWILLDGRWQVEHDGHTDPAGHADAGKWFSASETSGNCRLVTTEHSYVMKITRADMNDMLNRGFAFEPHLAQGRGYPSKTFAALPAGG
;
A
#
# COMPACT_ATOMS: atom_id res chain seq x y z
N LEU A 1 15.71 -62.85 -23.94
CA LEU A 1 15.00 -62.02 -22.95
C LEU A 1 15.71 -60.68 -22.81
N ARG A 2 15.24 -59.63 -23.52
CA ARG A 2 15.81 -58.27 -23.45
C ARG A 2 14.90 -57.42 -22.61
N LEU A 3 15.39 -57.00 -21.44
CA LEU A 3 14.74 -56.09 -20.55
C LEU A 3 14.99 -54.66 -21.07
N LEU A 4 13.95 -53.98 -21.55
CA LEU A 4 13.99 -52.56 -21.89
C LEU A 4 13.83 -51.75 -20.62
N MET A 5 14.91 -51.10 -20.18
CA MET A 5 14.87 -50.07 -19.16
C MET A 5 14.32 -48.77 -19.77
N LEU A 6 13.08 -48.41 -19.46
CA LEU A 6 12.55 -47.09 -19.73
C LEU A 6 13.12 -46.12 -18.69
N SER A 7 14.04 -45.28 -19.12
CA SER A 7 14.44 -44.09 -18.36
C SER A 7 13.32 -43.09 -18.41
N ALA A 8 12.61 -42.92 -17.31
CA ALA A 8 11.73 -41.80 -17.10
C ALA A 8 12.59 -40.55 -16.86
N ALA A 9 12.75 -39.72 -17.85
CA ALA A 9 13.28 -38.38 -17.70
C ALA A 9 12.23 -37.55 -16.95
N CYS A 10 12.41 -37.36 -15.64
CA CYS A 10 11.72 -36.31 -14.89
C CYS A 10 12.14 -34.97 -15.48
N ALA A 11 11.27 -34.37 -16.26
CA ALA A 11 11.36 -32.96 -16.61
C ALA A 11 11.15 -32.18 -15.34
N GLN A 12 12.24 -31.77 -14.69
CA GLN A 12 12.23 -30.73 -13.70
C GLN A 12 11.85 -29.44 -14.45
N GLN A 13 10.55 -29.13 -14.45
CA GLN A 13 10.09 -27.79 -14.75
C GLN A 13 10.65 -26.89 -13.65
N GLY A 14 11.73 -26.19 -14.00
CA GLY A 14 12.22 -25.10 -13.20
C GLY A 14 11.11 -24.08 -13.06
N TYR A 15 10.46 -24.05 -11.90
CA TYR A 15 9.72 -22.88 -11.48
C TYR A 15 10.75 -21.77 -11.40
N ALA A 16 10.75 -20.90 -12.41
CA ALA A 16 11.39 -19.61 -12.27
C ALA A 16 10.74 -18.97 -11.06
N GLN A 17 11.43 -18.99 -9.94
CA GLN A 17 11.09 -18.15 -8.81
C GLN A 17 11.16 -16.73 -9.36
N GLN A 18 9.98 -16.18 -9.68
CA GLN A 18 9.85 -14.74 -9.70
C GLN A 18 10.26 -14.34 -8.28
N GLU A 19 11.45 -13.80 -8.14
CA GLU A 19 11.82 -13.05 -6.97
C GLU A 19 10.82 -11.91 -6.88
N GLY A 20 9.68 -12.20 -6.25
CA GLY A 20 8.67 -11.21 -5.95
C GLY A 20 9.37 -10.12 -5.16
N LYS A 21 9.32 -8.89 -5.65
CA LYS A 21 9.79 -7.72 -4.92
C LYS A 21 9.03 -7.69 -3.60
N THR A 22 9.64 -8.19 -2.54
CA THR A 22 9.02 -8.35 -1.22
C THR A 22 9.26 -7.12 -0.39
N MET A 23 8.26 -6.77 0.43
CA MET A 23 8.41 -5.76 1.46
C MET A 23 9.29 -6.30 2.59
N LYS A 24 10.27 -5.52 3.04
CA LYS A 24 11.09 -5.83 4.20
C LYS A 24 10.59 -5.03 5.40
N ALA A 25 10.55 -5.64 6.56
CA ALA A 25 10.30 -4.92 7.81
C ALA A 25 11.35 -3.82 7.99
N SER A 26 10.90 -2.64 8.39
CA SER A 26 11.73 -1.46 8.60
C SER A 26 11.58 -0.98 10.05
N THR A 27 12.36 0.01 10.44
CA THR A 27 12.26 0.65 11.76
C THR A 27 11.85 2.10 11.59
N THR A 28 10.68 2.46 12.12
CA THR A 28 10.21 3.84 12.10
C THR A 28 10.92 4.66 13.16
N TYR A 29 11.50 5.74 12.73
CA TYR A 29 12.06 6.74 13.62
C TYR A 29 11.10 7.91 13.80
N LEU A 30 11.03 8.41 15.02
CA LEU A 30 10.18 9.54 15.38
C LEU A 30 10.39 10.77 14.47
N TYR A 31 11.65 11.06 14.13
CA TYR A 31 11.96 12.18 13.26
C TYR A 31 11.46 12.00 11.82
N LEU A 32 11.41 10.74 11.33
CA LEU A 32 10.85 10.43 10.00
C LEU A 32 9.37 10.74 9.96
N LEU A 33 8.61 10.32 10.96
CA LEU A 33 7.19 10.63 11.06
C LEU A 33 6.92 12.13 11.14
N ARG A 34 7.75 12.87 11.87
CA ARG A 34 7.62 14.34 11.94
C ARG A 34 7.78 15.02 10.58
N LYS A 35 8.51 14.43 9.67
CA LYS A 35 8.72 14.92 8.29
C LYS A 35 7.70 14.38 7.30
N THR A 36 6.90 13.41 7.72
CA THR A 36 5.87 12.81 6.87
C THR A 36 4.61 13.67 6.93
N PRO A 37 4.12 14.23 5.81
CA PRO A 37 3.01 15.16 5.82
C PRO A 37 1.75 14.64 6.53
N PHE A 38 1.43 13.36 6.39
CA PHE A 38 0.29 12.75 7.06
C PHE A 38 0.35 12.86 8.59
N PHE A 39 1.55 12.88 9.17
CA PHE A 39 1.78 12.89 10.62
C PHE A 39 2.25 14.25 11.17
N ALA A 40 2.42 15.25 10.31
CA ALA A 40 3.01 16.54 10.68
C ALA A 40 2.22 17.30 11.76
N GLY A 41 0.91 17.05 11.89
CA GLY A 41 0.05 17.67 12.90
C GLY A 41 0.04 17.00 14.27
N LEU A 42 0.81 15.91 14.47
CA LEU A 42 0.85 15.17 15.72
C LEU A 42 1.94 15.68 16.67
N ASP A 43 1.65 15.63 17.96
CA ASP A 43 2.68 15.83 18.98
C ASP A 43 3.57 14.57 19.16
N THR A 44 4.60 14.70 19.98
CA THR A 44 5.57 13.60 20.20
C THR A 44 4.93 12.37 20.82
N GLU A 45 3.98 12.53 21.73
CA GLU A 45 3.28 11.42 22.39
C GLU A 45 2.39 10.66 21.40
N GLN A 46 1.65 11.41 20.58
CA GLN A 46 0.83 10.85 19.52
C GLN A 46 1.66 10.10 18.47
N LEU A 47 2.83 10.64 18.10
CA LEU A 47 3.75 9.96 17.18
C LEU A 47 4.29 8.66 17.77
N ARG A 48 4.67 8.64 19.03
CA ARG A 48 5.11 7.42 19.73
C ARG A 48 4.01 6.38 19.79
N TRP A 49 2.79 6.81 20.12
CA TRP A 49 1.63 5.94 20.14
C TRP A 49 1.37 5.33 18.75
N THR A 50 1.45 6.15 17.71
CA THR A 50 1.32 5.70 16.31
C THR A 50 2.36 4.63 15.96
N ILE A 51 3.62 4.84 16.33
CA ILE A 51 4.69 3.86 16.11
C ILE A 51 4.37 2.52 16.79
N GLY A 52 3.83 2.54 18.00
CA GLY A 52 3.45 1.34 18.74
C GLY A 52 2.22 0.61 18.20
N HIS A 53 1.39 1.27 17.37
CA HIS A 53 0.11 0.77 16.85
C HIS A 53 0.06 0.72 15.32
N SER A 54 1.21 0.61 14.69
CA SER A 54 1.35 0.52 13.25
C SER A 54 2.46 -0.43 12.88
N ARG A 55 2.54 -0.77 11.61
CA ARG A 55 3.65 -1.53 11.04
C ARG A 55 4.12 -0.84 9.77
N GLU A 56 5.42 -0.85 9.56
CA GLU A 56 6.02 -0.27 8.36
C GLU A 56 6.89 -1.27 7.62
N TRP A 57 7.00 -1.05 6.34
CA TRP A 57 7.84 -1.84 5.45
C TRP A 57 8.57 -0.96 4.48
N GLU A 58 9.76 -1.42 4.13
CA GLU A 58 10.50 -0.97 2.96
C GLU A 58 10.00 -1.77 1.75
N ALA A 59 9.62 -1.09 0.69
CA ALA A 59 9.06 -1.67 -0.52
C ALA A 59 9.86 -1.26 -1.75
N GLN A 60 10.30 -2.23 -2.54
CA GLN A 60 10.95 -1.95 -3.82
C GLN A 60 9.92 -1.54 -4.88
N ALA A 61 10.38 -0.84 -5.92
CA ALA A 61 9.52 -0.50 -7.05
C ALA A 61 8.81 -1.74 -7.62
N GLY A 62 7.52 -1.62 -7.92
CA GLY A 62 6.69 -2.72 -8.42
C GLY A 62 6.16 -3.67 -7.35
N THR A 63 6.28 -3.34 -6.07
CA THR A 63 5.67 -4.11 -4.98
C THR A 63 4.18 -3.83 -4.91
N VAL A 64 3.36 -4.89 -4.91
CA VAL A 64 1.93 -4.79 -4.61
C VAL A 64 1.77 -4.66 -3.10
N VAL A 65 1.34 -3.49 -2.65
CA VAL A 65 1.16 -3.17 -1.22
C VAL A 65 -0.19 -3.66 -0.72
N ALA A 66 -1.24 -3.43 -1.51
CA ALA A 66 -2.61 -3.81 -1.18
C ALA A 66 -3.41 -4.14 -2.44
N SER A 67 -4.50 -4.88 -2.27
CA SER A 67 -5.41 -5.27 -3.34
C SER A 67 -6.85 -5.02 -2.92
N CYS A 68 -7.69 -4.66 -3.89
CA CYS A 68 -9.13 -4.48 -3.70
C CYS A 68 -9.95 -5.72 -4.10
N SER A 69 -9.29 -6.82 -4.49
CA SER A 69 -10.01 -8.05 -4.82
C SER A 69 -10.82 -8.56 -3.61
N ALA A 70 -11.96 -9.20 -3.87
CA ALA A 70 -12.82 -9.69 -2.80
C ALA A 70 -12.12 -10.68 -1.85
N ALA A 71 -11.11 -11.41 -2.35
CA ALA A 71 -10.32 -12.36 -1.55
C ALA A 71 -9.33 -11.66 -0.59
N ASP A 72 -8.81 -10.47 -0.98
CA ASP A 72 -7.74 -9.79 -0.28
C ASP A 72 -8.17 -8.43 0.30
N LYS A 73 -9.44 -8.07 0.15
CA LYS A 73 -9.94 -6.77 0.58
C LYS A 73 -9.85 -6.62 2.09
N SER A 74 -9.02 -5.68 2.50
CA SER A 74 -8.84 -5.28 3.89
C SER A 74 -9.38 -3.87 4.11
N ASP A 75 -9.77 -3.55 5.32
CA ASP A 75 -10.15 -2.21 5.76
C ASP A 75 -9.00 -1.45 6.42
N ASP A 76 -7.80 -2.01 6.39
CA ASP A 76 -6.59 -1.35 6.89
C ASP A 76 -6.28 -0.09 6.08
N PHE A 77 -5.63 0.86 6.75
CA PHE A 77 -5.10 2.06 6.13
C PHE A 77 -3.63 1.89 5.80
N TRP A 78 -3.27 2.22 4.58
CA TRP A 78 -1.90 2.30 4.13
C TRP A 78 -1.50 3.76 3.95
N ILE A 79 -0.37 4.16 4.51
CA ILE A 79 0.17 5.51 4.43
C ILE A 79 1.54 5.46 3.77
N LEU A 80 1.75 6.33 2.78
CA LEU A 80 3.04 6.49 2.13
C LEU A 80 3.90 7.43 2.97
N LEU A 81 4.98 6.91 3.52
CA LEU A 81 5.93 7.68 4.34
C LEU A 81 6.96 8.38 3.47
N ASP A 82 7.45 7.70 2.45
CA ASP A 82 8.41 8.22 1.48
C ASP A 82 8.33 7.42 0.18
N GLY A 83 8.74 8.02 -0.93
CA GLY A 83 8.69 7.40 -2.24
C GLY A 83 7.42 7.73 -3.02
N ARG A 84 7.02 6.82 -3.89
CA ARG A 84 5.85 6.96 -4.74
C ARG A 84 5.15 5.63 -4.96
N TRP A 85 3.84 5.69 -5.07
CA TRP A 85 3.01 4.58 -5.48
C TRP A 85 1.94 5.00 -6.48
N GLN A 86 1.16 4.05 -6.95
CA GLN A 86 -0.01 4.30 -7.78
C GLN A 86 -1.11 3.30 -7.46
N VAL A 87 -2.35 3.72 -7.61
CA VAL A 87 -3.49 2.82 -7.66
C VAL A 87 -3.68 2.42 -9.11
N GLU A 88 -3.70 1.12 -9.37
CA GLU A 88 -4.00 0.56 -10.68
C GLU A 88 -5.42 0.02 -10.67
N HIS A 89 -6.24 0.45 -11.61
CA HIS A 89 -7.66 0.09 -11.72
C HIS A 89 -8.09 0.06 -13.19
N ASP A 90 -8.57 -1.09 -13.66
CA ASP A 90 -9.12 -1.29 -15.02
C ASP A 90 -8.24 -0.65 -16.14
N GLY A 91 -6.93 -0.84 -16.08
CA GLY A 91 -5.98 -0.31 -17.05
C GLY A 91 -5.62 1.17 -16.87
N HIS A 92 -6.16 1.84 -15.86
CA HIS A 92 -5.79 3.19 -15.46
C HIS A 92 -4.85 3.18 -14.26
N THR A 93 -4.07 4.24 -14.10
CA THR A 93 -3.18 4.43 -12.96
C THR A 93 -3.34 5.82 -12.37
N ASP A 94 -3.40 5.89 -11.03
CA ASP A 94 -3.41 7.13 -10.27
C ASP A 94 -2.14 7.20 -9.43
N PRO A 95 -1.12 7.92 -9.89
CA PRO A 95 0.12 8.08 -9.14
C PRO A 95 -0.04 9.08 -7.99
N ALA A 96 0.68 8.83 -6.90
CA ALA A 96 0.77 9.75 -5.77
C ALA A 96 2.12 9.64 -5.07
N GLY A 97 2.61 10.76 -4.57
CA GLY A 97 3.72 10.86 -3.64
C GLY A 97 3.23 11.08 -2.21
N HIS A 98 4.15 11.05 -1.25
CA HIS A 98 3.83 11.17 0.18
C HIS A 98 3.27 12.54 0.61
N ALA A 99 3.32 13.55 -0.26
CA ALA A 99 2.74 14.88 -0.04
C ALA A 99 1.38 15.07 -0.76
N ASP A 100 0.97 14.15 -1.62
CA ASP A 100 -0.23 14.27 -2.43
C ASP A 100 -1.49 13.82 -1.67
N ALA A 101 -2.68 14.13 -2.21
CA ALA A 101 -3.95 13.65 -1.67
C ALA A 101 -4.02 12.12 -1.60
N GLY A 102 -3.42 11.43 -2.57
CA GLY A 102 -3.32 9.97 -2.63
C GLY A 102 -2.24 9.33 -1.76
N LYS A 103 -1.71 10.04 -0.76
CA LYS A 103 -0.70 9.53 0.18
C LYS A 103 -1.19 8.46 1.16
N TRP A 104 -2.47 8.23 1.21
CA TRP A 104 -3.07 7.14 1.96
C TRP A 104 -4.03 6.34 1.09
N PHE A 105 -4.26 5.09 1.46
CA PHE A 105 -5.12 4.17 0.74
C PHE A 105 -5.79 3.18 1.71
N SER A 106 -7.06 2.86 1.45
CA SER A 106 -7.73 1.72 2.05
C SER A 106 -8.60 1.04 1.00
N ALA A 107 -8.51 -0.28 0.88
CA ALA A 107 -9.29 -1.04 -0.07
C ALA A 107 -10.81 -0.94 0.20
N SER A 108 -11.22 -0.77 1.45
CA SER A 108 -12.63 -0.59 1.82
C SER A 108 -13.22 0.76 1.39
N GLU A 109 -12.37 1.75 1.16
CA GLU A 109 -12.76 3.09 0.68
C GLU A 109 -12.74 3.18 -0.86
N THR A 110 -12.40 2.09 -1.54
CA THR A 110 -12.23 2.03 -2.98
C THR A 110 -13.19 0.99 -3.57
N SER A 111 -13.82 1.32 -4.69
CA SER A 111 -14.72 0.41 -5.39
C SER A 111 -14.00 -0.33 -6.52
N GLY A 112 -14.49 -1.55 -6.84
CA GLY A 112 -13.99 -2.35 -7.95
C GLY A 112 -12.69 -3.08 -7.65
N ASN A 113 -12.07 -3.62 -8.71
CA ASN A 113 -10.78 -4.31 -8.63
C ASN A 113 -9.66 -3.31 -8.78
N CYS A 114 -8.80 -3.23 -7.80
CA CYS A 114 -7.65 -2.35 -7.86
C CYS A 114 -6.43 -2.97 -7.17
N ARG A 115 -5.26 -2.42 -7.44
CA ARG A 115 -4.01 -2.72 -6.74
C ARG A 115 -3.30 -1.43 -6.39
N LEU A 116 -2.71 -1.37 -5.21
CA LEU A 116 -1.78 -0.33 -4.80
C LEU A 116 -0.36 -0.84 -5.03
N VAL A 117 0.39 -0.18 -5.89
CA VAL A 117 1.71 -0.63 -6.33
C VAL A 117 2.73 0.48 -6.17
N THR A 118 3.87 0.20 -5.56
CA THR A 118 4.98 1.16 -5.50
C THR A 118 5.62 1.32 -6.87
N THR A 119 5.97 2.56 -7.24
CA THR A 119 6.61 2.88 -8.51
C THR A 119 8.09 3.17 -8.37
N GLU A 120 8.56 3.36 -7.15
CA GLU A 120 9.97 3.49 -6.78
C GLU A 120 10.20 2.88 -5.41
N HIS A 121 11.44 2.82 -4.95
CA HIS A 121 11.76 2.44 -3.58
C HIS A 121 11.00 3.33 -2.60
N SER A 122 10.23 2.73 -1.71
CA SER A 122 9.28 3.44 -0.87
C SER A 122 9.26 2.88 0.56
N TYR A 123 8.82 3.71 1.49
CA TYR A 123 8.46 3.31 2.85
C TYR A 123 6.97 3.46 3.04
N VAL A 124 6.32 2.39 3.46
CA VAL A 124 4.86 2.32 3.64
C VAL A 124 4.52 1.89 5.05
N MET A 125 3.43 2.41 5.59
CA MET A 125 2.95 2.09 6.93
C MET A 125 1.52 1.57 6.85
N LYS A 126 1.23 0.52 7.63
CA LYS A 126 -0.13 -0.01 7.80
C LYS A 126 -0.64 0.34 9.20
N ILE A 127 -1.86 0.86 9.24
CA ILE A 127 -2.64 1.10 10.45
C ILE A 127 -3.95 0.34 10.31
N THR A 128 -4.30 -0.48 11.29
CA THR A 128 -5.58 -1.20 11.27
C THR A 128 -6.76 -0.22 11.38
N ARG A 129 -7.93 -0.61 10.91
CA ARG A 129 -9.16 0.20 11.07
C ARG A 129 -9.44 0.53 12.53
N ALA A 130 -9.27 -0.45 13.42
CA ALA A 130 -9.49 -0.26 14.85
C ALA A 130 -8.53 0.78 15.45
N ASP A 131 -7.24 0.69 15.12
CA ASP A 131 -6.24 1.64 15.58
C ASP A 131 -6.46 3.04 14.98
N MET A 132 -6.82 3.12 13.70
CA MET A 132 -7.16 4.41 13.07
C MET A 132 -8.36 5.07 13.76
N ASN A 133 -9.41 4.32 14.03
CA ASN A 133 -10.59 4.83 14.74
C ASN A 133 -10.23 5.30 16.15
N ASP A 134 -9.39 4.57 16.87
CA ASP A 134 -8.92 4.96 18.20
C ASP A 134 -8.08 6.24 18.13
N MET A 135 -7.18 6.38 17.16
CA MET A 135 -6.43 7.62 16.93
C MET A 135 -7.34 8.82 16.68
N LEU A 136 -8.34 8.66 15.81
CA LEU A 136 -9.30 9.73 15.52
C LEU A 136 -10.12 10.10 16.75
N ASN A 137 -10.56 9.13 17.55
CA ASN A 137 -11.29 9.36 18.79
C ASN A 137 -10.44 10.06 19.86
N ARG A 138 -9.13 9.88 19.81
CA ARG A 138 -8.16 10.58 20.68
C ARG A 138 -7.78 11.97 20.17
N GLY A 139 -8.36 12.41 19.06
CA GLY A 139 -8.10 13.74 18.50
C GLY A 139 -6.83 13.85 17.64
N PHE A 140 -6.32 12.73 17.10
CA PHE A 140 -5.20 12.78 16.15
C PHE A 140 -5.63 13.49 14.86
N ALA A 141 -4.81 14.42 14.39
CA ALA A 141 -5.15 15.36 13.32
C ALA A 141 -5.04 14.73 11.92
N PHE A 142 -5.71 13.61 11.69
CA PHE A 142 -5.70 12.92 10.39
C PHE A 142 -6.86 13.31 9.47
N GLU A 143 -7.96 13.83 10.00
CA GLU A 143 -9.18 14.07 9.24
C GLU A 143 -8.97 14.93 7.97
N PRO A 144 -8.19 16.01 7.99
CA PRO A 144 -7.93 16.77 6.75
C PRO A 144 -7.28 15.95 5.66
N HIS A 145 -6.35 15.06 6.01
CA HIS A 145 -5.68 14.17 5.05
C HIS A 145 -6.62 13.09 4.54
N LEU A 146 -7.42 12.49 5.41
CA LEU A 146 -8.41 11.50 5.03
C LEU A 146 -9.47 12.11 4.11
N ALA A 147 -9.96 13.32 4.41
CA ALA A 147 -10.93 14.02 3.57
C ALA A 147 -10.38 14.33 2.17
N GLN A 148 -9.11 14.76 2.06
CA GLN A 148 -8.46 15.03 0.78
C GLN A 148 -8.30 13.78 -0.08
N GLY A 149 -7.95 12.65 0.54
CA GLY A 149 -7.69 11.39 -0.16
C GLY A 149 -8.93 10.52 -0.40
N ARG A 150 -10.02 10.78 0.33
CA ARG A 150 -11.24 9.97 0.21
C ARG A 150 -11.83 10.08 -1.19
N GLY A 151 -11.94 8.93 -1.86
CA GLY A 151 -12.40 8.87 -3.25
C GLY A 151 -11.42 9.47 -4.27
N TYR A 152 -10.15 9.67 -3.91
CA TYR A 152 -9.13 10.23 -4.80
C TYR A 152 -9.02 9.47 -6.13
N PRO A 153 -8.91 8.13 -6.18
CA PRO A 153 -8.88 7.41 -7.45
C PRO A 153 -10.17 7.59 -8.26
N SER A 154 -11.32 7.53 -7.60
CA SER A 154 -12.62 7.69 -8.28
C SER A 154 -12.80 9.09 -8.87
N LYS A 155 -12.27 10.13 -8.22
CA LYS A 155 -12.30 11.51 -8.75
C LYS A 155 -11.43 11.66 -9.98
N THR A 156 -10.25 11.06 -9.98
CA THR A 156 -9.33 11.09 -11.12
C THR A 156 -9.92 10.37 -12.32
N PHE A 157 -10.54 9.20 -12.13
CA PHE A 157 -11.23 8.47 -13.21
C PHE A 157 -12.44 9.23 -13.77
N ALA A 158 -13.20 9.92 -12.92
CA ALA A 158 -14.34 10.73 -13.38
C ALA A 158 -13.93 11.97 -14.18
N ALA A 159 -12.71 12.48 -14.00
CA ALA A 159 -12.18 13.65 -14.71
C ALA A 159 -11.65 13.32 -16.11
N LEU A 160 -11.48 12.03 -16.45
CA LEU A 160 -11.10 11.62 -17.80
C LEU A 160 -12.31 11.80 -18.74
N PRO A 161 -12.17 12.52 -19.88
CA PRO A 161 -13.25 12.62 -20.84
C PRO A 161 -13.58 11.22 -21.34
N ALA A 162 -14.85 10.88 -21.37
CA ALA A 162 -15.33 9.67 -22.03
C ALA A 162 -14.78 9.72 -23.45
N GLY A 163 -13.86 8.81 -23.76
CA GLY A 163 -13.23 8.72 -25.08
C GLY A 163 -14.31 8.60 -26.13
N GLY A 164 -14.32 9.54 -27.05
CA GLY A 164 -15.18 9.54 -28.21
C GLY A 164 -14.78 8.46 -29.22
#